data_f6306146e6fad911ea10aa8b318ab501
#
_entry.id   f6306146e6fad911ea10aa8b318ab501
#
_cell.length_a   1.000
_cell.length_b   1.000
_cell.length_c   1.000
_cell.angle_alpha   90.00
_cell.angle_beta   90.00
_cell.angle_gamma   90.00
#
_symmetry.space_group_name_H-M   'P 1'
#
loop_
_entity.id
_entity.type
_entity.pdbx_description
1 polymer ?
#
loop_
_entity_poly.entity_id
_entity_poly.type
_entity_poly.pdbx_seq_one_letter_code
_entity_poly.pdbx_strand_id
1 'polypeptide(L)'
;MSIKVKGFLQDVGGASRVTKLREENFAKGSAVIDPRDPIRELADKLHPEHMTFKVVDIREASPTSRVFRFESADGHIPVFQSGQYVNFRLKIGDSVLSRPYTISSAPYEARGEHPFFEITVRRNVPYLVPDYLFENVKVGDELQGALPFGFFYWEPLRDSKDIVALAGGSGITPFHSMAKEIAYGKMKGVKLTILYGPCFCA
;
A
#
# COMPACT_ATOMS: atom_id res chain seq x y z
N MET A 1 -41.81 -7.03 -19.56
CA MET A 1 -41.49 -7.94 -18.42
C MET A 1 -42.29 -7.42 -17.23
N SER A 2 -43.34 -8.12 -16.78
CA SER A 2 -44.23 -7.65 -15.70
C SER A 2 -43.60 -8.10 -14.36
N ILE A 3 -43.21 -7.15 -13.51
CA ILE A 3 -42.73 -7.42 -12.15
C ILE A 3 -43.98 -7.75 -11.31
N LYS A 4 -44.12 -9.03 -10.92
CA LYS A 4 -45.14 -9.43 -9.96
C LYS A 4 -44.66 -9.06 -8.55
N VAL A 5 -45.25 -8.02 -7.96
CA VAL A 5 -45.04 -7.67 -6.55
C VAL A 5 -45.82 -8.68 -5.72
N LYS A 6 -45.15 -9.36 -4.82
CA LYS A 6 -45.78 -10.28 -3.85
C LYS A 6 -46.57 -9.46 -2.83
N GLY A 7 -47.76 -9.94 -2.49
CA GLY A 7 -48.57 -9.26 -1.50
C GLY A 7 -48.02 -9.40 -0.06
N PHE A 8 -48.36 -8.44 0.80
CA PHE A 8 -47.91 -8.35 2.21
C PHE A 8 -47.97 -9.69 3.00
N LEU A 9 -49.03 -10.47 2.83
CA LEU A 9 -49.17 -11.77 3.52
C LEU A 9 -48.16 -12.81 3.03
N GLN A 10 -47.69 -12.74 1.79
CA GLN A 10 -46.64 -13.63 1.29
C GLN A 10 -45.25 -13.21 1.82
N ASP A 11 -45.04 -11.93 2.06
CA ASP A 11 -43.81 -11.40 2.63
C ASP A 11 -43.70 -11.76 4.12
N VAL A 12 -44.81 -11.71 4.87
CA VAL A 12 -44.85 -12.16 6.29
C VAL A 12 -44.56 -13.66 6.39
N GLY A 13 -45.14 -14.49 5.53
CA GLY A 13 -44.83 -15.92 5.46
C GLY A 13 -43.39 -16.20 5.06
N GLY A 14 -42.80 -15.36 4.21
CA GLY A 14 -41.40 -15.40 3.84
C GLY A 14 -40.46 -15.08 5.01
N ALA A 15 -40.77 -14.03 5.76
CA ALA A 15 -40.02 -13.62 6.94
C ALA A 15 -40.03 -14.72 8.02
N SER A 16 -41.20 -15.31 8.29
CA SER A 16 -41.31 -16.43 9.26
C SER A 16 -40.48 -17.64 8.85
N ARG A 17 -40.43 -17.96 7.56
CA ARG A 17 -39.61 -19.06 7.02
C ARG A 17 -38.13 -18.77 7.18
N VAL A 18 -37.68 -17.55 6.91
CA VAL A 18 -36.27 -17.13 7.05
C VAL A 18 -35.86 -17.19 8.53
N THR A 19 -36.71 -16.73 9.45
CA THR A 19 -36.46 -16.80 10.90
C THR A 19 -36.31 -18.25 11.36
N LYS A 20 -37.23 -19.13 10.93
CA LYS A 20 -37.16 -20.55 11.28
C LYS A 20 -35.91 -21.24 10.73
N LEU A 21 -35.54 -20.97 9.48
CA LEU A 21 -34.28 -21.45 8.86
C LEU A 21 -33.03 -20.95 9.61
N ARG A 22 -33.09 -19.71 10.07
CA ARG A 22 -32.00 -19.12 10.86
C ARG A 22 -31.86 -19.80 12.22
N GLU A 23 -32.97 -20.06 12.92
CA GLU A 23 -32.98 -20.79 14.18
C GLU A 23 -32.50 -22.24 14.01
N GLU A 24 -32.93 -22.93 12.95
CA GLU A 24 -32.46 -24.28 12.63
C GLU A 24 -30.96 -24.32 12.30
N ASN A 25 -30.46 -23.33 11.59
CA ASN A 25 -29.02 -23.20 11.29
C ASN A 25 -28.22 -22.86 12.54
N PHE A 26 -28.74 -22.00 13.41
CA PHE A 26 -28.13 -21.73 14.72
C PHE A 26 -28.07 -22.98 15.60
N ALA A 27 -29.15 -23.78 15.64
CA ALA A 27 -29.20 -25.04 16.40
C ALA A 27 -28.25 -26.12 15.85
N LYS A 28 -27.97 -26.08 14.52
CA LYS A 28 -27.00 -26.97 13.85
C LYS A 28 -25.58 -26.45 13.90
N GLY A 29 -25.41 -25.19 14.29
CA GLY A 29 -24.11 -24.56 14.41
C GLY A 29 -23.26 -25.29 15.45
N SER A 30 -21.98 -25.49 15.13
CA SER A 30 -21.02 -26.03 16.07
C SER A 30 -20.85 -25.06 17.24
N ALA A 31 -21.00 -25.57 18.47
CA ALA A 31 -20.66 -24.84 19.69
C ALA A 31 -19.13 -24.62 19.83
N VAL A 32 -18.35 -25.28 18.99
CA VAL A 32 -16.90 -25.11 18.92
C VAL A 32 -16.60 -23.96 17.94
N ILE A 33 -16.29 -22.82 18.50
CA ILE A 33 -15.72 -21.70 17.73
C ILE A 33 -14.32 -22.16 17.35
N ASP A 34 -14.05 -22.33 16.06
CA ASP A 34 -12.68 -22.51 15.59
C ASP A 34 -11.92 -21.20 15.95
N PRO A 35 -10.89 -21.27 16.81
CA PRO A 35 -10.15 -20.10 17.20
C PRO A 35 -9.36 -19.48 16.02
N ARG A 36 -9.25 -20.22 14.90
CA ARG A 36 -8.65 -19.72 13.67
C ARG A 36 -9.69 -18.97 12.87
N ASP A 37 -9.35 -17.74 12.52
CA ASP A 37 -10.10 -16.92 11.57
C ASP A 37 -9.31 -16.83 10.25
N PRO A 38 -9.58 -17.71 9.29
CA PRO A 38 -8.81 -17.74 8.04
C PRO A 38 -8.98 -16.44 7.22
N ILE A 39 -10.09 -15.72 7.40
CA ILE A 39 -10.31 -14.42 6.75
C ILE A 39 -9.41 -13.38 7.38
N ARG A 40 -9.31 -13.36 8.70
CA ARG A 40 -8.43 -12.46 9.42
C ARG A 40 -6.95 -12.77 9.13
N GLU A 41 -6.57 -14.04 9.15
CA GLU A 41 -5.22 -14.47 8.79
C GLU A 41 -4.83 -14.02 7.36
N LEU A 42 -5.77 -14.10 6.42
CA LEU A 42 -5.56 -13.60 5.06
C LEU A 42 -5.46 -12.06 5.03
N ALA A 43 -6.34 -11.38 5.76
CA ALA A 43 -6.31 -9.92 5.86
C ALA A 43 -4.99 -9.42 6.47
N ASP A 44 -4.51 -10.07 7.52
CA ASP A 44 -3.23 -9.75 8.18
C ASP A 44 -2.03 -9.97 7.25
N LYS A 45 -2.09 -10.95 6.35
CA LYS A 45 -1.06 -11.15 5.31
C LYS A 45 -1.10 -10.08 4.21
N LEU A 46 -2.30 -9.66 3.82
CA LEU A 46 -2.48 -8.68 2.75
C LEU A 46 -2.22 -7.25 3.24
N HIS A 47 -2.52 -6.96 4.50
CA HIS A 47 -2.43 -5.64 5.13
C HIS A 47 -1.88 -5.75 6.55
N PRO A 48 -0.63 -6.18 6.72
CA PRO A 48 -0.04 -6.34 8.05
C PRO A 48 0.09 -4.97 8.75
N GLU A 49 -0.33 -4.91 10.01
CA GLU A 49 -0.23 -3.70 10.82
C GLU A 49 1.21 -3.40 11.25
N HIS A 50 2.02 -4.44 11.35
CA HIS A 50 3.41 -4.34 11.81
C HIS A 50 4.32 -5.23 10.95
N MET A 51 5.33 -4.60 10.38
CA MET A 51 6.38 -5.27 9.60
C MET A 51 7.75 -4.73 9.99
N THR A 52 8.75 -5.58 9.86
CA THR A 52 10.15 -5.18 9.99
C THR A 52 10.79 -5.19 8.61
N PHE A 53 11.39 -4.07 8.24
CA PHE A 53 12.07 -3.89 6.96
C PHE A 53 13.56 -3.67 7.19
N LYS A 54 14.37 -4.47 6.52
CA LYS A 54 15.82 -4.33 6.52
C LYS A 54 16.27 -3.44 5.37
N VAL A 55 17.10 -2.47 5.68
CA VAL A 55 17.76 -1.64 4.66
C VAL A 55 18.85 -2.45 3.98
N VAL A 56 18.71 -2.71 2.69
CA VAL A 56 19.67 -3.52 1.92
C VAL A 56 20.52 -2.71 0.96
N ASP A 57 20.07 -1.50 0.60
CA ASP A 57 20.83 -0.57 -0.23
C ASP A 57 20.45 0.87 0.05
N ILE A 58 21.44 1.77 -0.05
CA ILE A 58 21.25 3.22 0.02
C ILE A 58 22.09 3.86 -1.08
N ARG A 59 21.44 4.59 -1.98
CA ARG A 59 22.14 5.28 -3.08
C ARG A 59 21.70 6.73 -3.19
N GLU A 60 22.61 7.58 -3.63
CA GLU A 60 22.32 8.98 -3.90
C GLU A 60 21.60 9.13 -5.24
N ALA A 61 20.43 9.78 -5.23
CA ALA A 61 19.72 10.18 -6.44
C ALA A 61 20.04 11.63 -6.82
N SER A 62 20.36 12.47 -5.84
CA SER A 62 20.83 13.85 -6.00
C SER A 62 21.52 14.29 -4.71
N PRO A 63 22.19 15.46 -4.69
CA PRO A 63 22.84 15.98 -3.45
C PRO A 63 21.88 16.11 -2.25
N THR A 64 20.59 16.22 -2.51
CA THR A 64 19.54 16.34 -1.48
C THR A 64 18.59 15.17 -1.42
N SER A 65 18.80 14.11 -2.21
CA SER A 65 17.87 12.98 -2.27
C SER A 65 18.59 11.64 -2.24
N ARG A 66 18.09 10.71 -1.42
CA ARG A 66 18.58 9.33 -1.35
C ARG A 66 17.44 8.35 -1.61
N VAL A 67 17.79 7.25 -2.25
CA VAL A 67 16.92 6.09 -2.40
C VAL A 67 17.34 5.06 -1.38
N PHE A 68 16.38 4.60 -0.59
CA PHE A 68 16.55 3.51 0.36
C PHE A 68 15.80 2.29 -0.18
N ARG A 69 16.49 1.17 -0.26
CA ARG A 69 15.91 -0.12 -0.64
C ARG A 69 15.73 -0.98 0.59
N PHE A 70 14.55 -1.59 0.66
CA PHE A 70 14.14 -2.41 1.78
C PHE A 70 13.72 -3.80 1.32
N GLU A 71 14.08 -4.80 2.08
CA GLU A 71 13.51 -6.14 2.05
C GLU A 71 12.71 -6.35 3.34
N SER A 72 11.69 -7.21 3.29
CA SER A 72 11.00 -7.62 4.50
C SER A 72 11.79 -8.65 5.27
N ALA A 73 11.84 -8.56 6.60
CA ALA A 73 12.56 -9.51 7.44
C ALA A 73 12.01 -10.95 7.33
N ASP A 74 10.74 -11.11 7.01
CA ASP A 74 10.08 -12.40 6.78
C ASP A 74 10.06 -12.84 5.30
N GLY A 75 10.67 -12.05 4.41
CA GLY A 75 10.72 -12.30 2.97
C GLY A 75 9.41 -12.03 2.23
N HIS A 76 8.37 -11.53 2.91
CA HIS A 76 7.08 -11.22 2.31
C HIS A 76 6.86 -9.71 2.22
N ILE A 77 6.56 -9.20 1.03
CA ILE A 77 6.10 -7.84 0.82
C ILE A 77 4.65 -7.90 0.32
N PRO A 78 3.68 -7.30 1.04
CA PRO A 78 2.30 -7.23 0.60
C PRO A 78 2.17 -6.61 -0.79
N VAL A 79 1.14 -7.04 -1.52
CA VAL A 79 0.87 -6.50 -2.86
C VAL A 79 0.47 -5.04 -2.74
N PHE A 80 1.24 -4.18 -3.38
CA PHE A 80 0.92 -2.76 -3.49
C PHE A 80 0.76 -2.33 -4.95
N GLN A 81 0.21 -1.15 -5.15
CA GLN A 81 0.05 -0.50 -6.45
C GLN A 81 0.93 0.75 -6.54
N SER A 82 1.37 1.07 -7.77
CA SER A 82 2.16 2.29 -8.03
C SER A 82 1.43 3.53 -7.55
N GLY A 83 2.06 4.28 -6.64
CA GLY A 83 1.49 5.46 -6.01
C GLY A 83 1.08 5.28 -4.55
N GLN A 84 0.99 4.03 -4.07
CA GLN A 84 0.80 3.76 -2.65
C GLN A 84 2.06 4.03 -1.84
N TYR A 85 1.93 4.08 -0.52
CA TYR A 85 3.01 4.41 0.40
C TYR A 85 3.18 3.40 1.52
N VAL A 86 4.37 3.37 2.08
CA VAL A 86 4.72 2.72 3.34
C VAL A 86 4.66 3.75 4.46
N ASN A 87 4.17 3.34 5.62
CA ASN A 87 4.17 4.18 6.82
C ASN A 87 5.20 3.63 7.80
N PHE A 88 6.32 4.34 7.94
CA PHE A 88 7.36 3.96 8.89
C PHE A 88 7.06 4.49 10.29
N ARG A 89 7.37 3.67 11.28
CA ARG A 89 7.34 4.01 12.70
C ARG A 89 8.77 4.12 13.21
N LEU A 90 9.23 5.34 13.41
CA LEU A 90 10.62 5.64 13.74
C LEU A 90 10.73 6.12 15.18
N LYS A 91 11.67 5.55 15.92
CA LYS A 91 12.02 6.03 17.26
C LYS A 91 13.20 6.99 17.13
N ILE A 92 12.98 8.27 17.44
CA ILE A 92 14.00 9.31 17.39
C ILE A 92 14.06 9.96 18.78
N GLY A 93 15.14 9.70 19.51
CA GLY A 93 15.23 10.04 20.93
C GLY A 93 14.11 9.34 21.72
N ASP A 94 13.37 10.11 22.51
CA ASP A 94 12.23 9.62 23.30
C ASP A 94 10.90 9.60 22.54
N SER A 95 10.89 10.08 21.30
CA SER A 95 9.66 10.21 20.50
C SER A 95 9.54 9.06 19.50
N VAL A 96 8.30 8.56 19.35
CA VAL A 96 7.93 7.64 18.27
C VAL A 96 7.13 8.40 17.23
N LEU A 97 7.64 8.48 16.01
CA LEU A 97 7.06 9.23 14.90
C LEU A 97 6.61 8.29 13.81
N SER A 98 5.42 8.53 13.27
CA SER A 98 4.92 7.84 12.10
C SER A 98 5.04 8.76 10.88
N ARG A 99 5.65 8.27 9.78
CA ARG A 99 5.84 9.05 8.55
C ARG A 99 5.58 8.21 7.32
N PRO A 100 4.69 8.70 6.44
CA PRO A 100 4.43 8.06 5.16
C PRO A 100 5.51 8.43 4.14
N TYR A 101 5.92 7.44 3.35
CA TYR A 101 6.79 7.62 2.19
C TYR A 101 6.21 6.84 1.00
N THR A 102 5.99 7.54 -0.10
CA THR A 102 5.55 6.90 -1.34
C THR A 102 6.58 5.88 -1.81
N ILE A 103 6.10 4.70 -2.18
CA ILE A 103 6.95 3.64 -2.74
C ILE A 103 7.38 4.06 -4.14
N SER A 104 8.69 4.21 -4.34
CA SER A 104 9.27 4.66 -5.62
C SER A 104 9.66 3.52 -6.56
N SER A 105 9.79 2.29 -6.04
CA SER A 105 9.92 1.08 -6.85
C SER A 105 8.60 0.71 -7.51
N ALA A 106 8.65 -0.14 -8.52
CA ALA A 106 7.46 -0.66 -9.14
C ALA A 106 6.94 -1.91 -8.40
N PRO A 107 5.62 -2.16 -8.38
CA PRO A 107 5.03 -3.34 -7.74
C PRO A 107 5.60 -4.67 -8.19
N TYR A 108 6.03 -4.82 -9.45
CA TYR A 108 6.63 -6.06 -9.93
C TYR A 108 7.98 -6.37 -9.26
N GLU A 109 8.71 -5.37 -8.79
CA GLU A 109 10.00 -5.53 -8.11
C GLU A 109 9.84 -6.19 -6.72
N ALA A 110 8.64 -6.11 -6.15
CA ALA A 110 8.29 -6.79 -4.89
C ALA A 110 7.77 -8.23 -5.08
N ARG A 111 7.83 -8.79 -6.29
CA ARG A 111 7.26 -10.12 -6.64
C ARG A 111 8.30 -11.11 -7.18
N GLY A 112 9.57 -10.76 -7.18
CA GLY A 112 10.66 -11.60 -7.66
C GLY A 112 11.16 -12.60 -6.61
N GLU A 113 12.25 -13.27 -6.92
CA GLU A 113 12.96 -14.16 -5.97
C GLU A 113 13.56 -13.39 -4.79
N HIS A 114 13.91 -12.12 -5.02
CA HIS A 114 14.39 -11.18 -4.01
C HIS A 114 13.45 -9.98 -3.96
N PRO A 115 12.30 -10.10 -3.27
CA PRO A 115 11.32 -9.03 -3.23
C PRO A 115 11.84 -7.83 -2.45
N PHE A 116 11.76 -6.65 -3.05
CA PHE A 116 12.13 -5.40 -2.41
C PHE A 116 11.17 -4.26 -2.76
N PHE A 117 11.19 -3.23 -1.95
CA PHE A 117 10.63 -1.94 -2.31
C PHE A 117 11.61 -0.82 -2.02
N GLU A 118 11.40 0.33 -2.66
CA GLU A 118 12.24 1.51 -2.50
C GLU A 118 11.39 2.72 -2.11
N ILE A 119 11.99 3.59 -1.30
CA ILE A 119 11.49 4.95 -1.11
C ILE A 119 12.57 5.94 -1.54
N THR A 120 12.14 7.11 -2.02
CA THR A 120 13.04 8.22 -2.31
C THR A 120 12.76 9.34 -1.32
N VAL A 121 13.75 9.63 -0.49
CA VAL A 121 13.67 10.65 0.56
C VAL A 121 14.43 11.89 0.09
N ARG A 122 13.77 13.04 0.12
CA ARG A 122 14.41 14.34 -0.09
C ARG A 122 14.66 15.02 1.26
N ARG A 123 15.88 15.49 1.44
CA ARG A 123 16.30 16.27 2.60
C ARG A 123 16.25 17.75 2.25
N ASN A 124 15.40 18.49 2.92
CA ASN A 124 15.44 19.96 2.98
C ASN A 124 15.64 20.31 4.45
N VAL A 125 16.82 20.83 4.79
CA VAL A 125 17.18 21.15 6.18
C VAL A 125 16.38 22.39 6.66
N PRO A 126 15.83 22.38 7.89
CA PRO A 126 15.88 21.34 8.93
C PRO A 126 14.59 20.52 8.98
N TYR A 127 14.67 19.21 8.78
CA TYR A 127 13.54 18.29 8.98
C TYR A 127 13.95 17.05 9.74
N LEU A 128 13.36 16.83 10.90
CA LEU A 128 13.73 15.80 11.86
C LEU A 128 13.87 14.38 11.26
N VAL A 129 12.87 13.93 10.51
CA VAL A 129 12.86 12.54 10.01
C VAL A 129 13.74 12.35 8.77
N PRO A 130 13.71 13.21 7.75
CA PRO A 130 14.68 13.12 6.65
C PRO A 130 16.13 13.21 7.12
N ASP A 131 16.44 14.11 8.07
CA ASP A 131 17.79 14.23 8.64
C ASP A 131 18.20 12.95 9.37
N TYR A 132 17.30 12.38 10.20
CA TYR A 132 17.53 11.10 10.85
C TYR A 132 17.83 9.97 9.85
N LEU A 133 17.05 9.84 8.78
CA LEU A 133 17.27 8.83 7.74
C LEU A 133 18.62 9.01 7.04
N PHE A 134 19.03 10.25 6.80
CA PHE A 134 20.31 10.54 6.12
C PHE A 134 21.54 10.31 7.01
N GLU A 135 21.44 10.58 8.31
CA GLU A 135 22.58 10.60 9.20
C GLU A 135 22.76 9.31 10.00
N ASN A 136 21.63 8.67 10.33
CA ASN A 136 21.64 7.56 11.28
C ASN A 136 21.35 6.21 10.63
N VAL A 137 20.56 6.17 9.55
CA VAL A 137 20.15 4.90 8.92
C VAL A 137 21.23 4.41 7.95
N LYS A 138 21.63 3.15 8.10
CA LYS A 138 22.68 2.47 7.32
C LYS A 138 22.16 1.17 6.74
N VAL A 139 22.87 0.66 5.74
CA VAL A 139 22.62 -0.69 5.20
C VAL A 139 22.81 -1.70 6.34
N GLY A 140 21.84 -2.57 6.50
CA GLY A 140 21.74 -3.56 7.57
C GLY A 140 20.79 -3.20 8.70
N ASP A 141 20.42 -1.92 8.83
CA ASP A 141 19.47 -1.48 9.87
C ASP A 141 18.05 -1.96 9.58
N GLU A 142 17.27 -2.10 10.66
CA GLU A 142 15.89 -2.51 10.60
C GLU A 142 14.96 -1.36 11.00
N LEU A 143 13.94 -1.12 10.20
CA LEU A 143 12.90 -0.13 10.45
C LEU A 143 11.54 -0.80 10.58
N GLN A 144 10.76 -0.32 11.55
CA GLN A 144 9.38 -0.77 11.74
C GLN A 144 8.42 0.04 10.85
N GLY A 145 7.42 -0.63 10.29
CA GLY A 145 6.42 0.05 9.48
C GLY A 145 5.32 -0.88 9.02
N ALA A 146 4.50 -0.39 8.13
CA ALA A 146 3.44 -1.16 7.47
C ALA A 146 3.20 -0.62 6.05
N LEU A 147 2.78 -1.48 5.15
CA LEU A 147 2.35 -1.18 3.78
C LEU A 147 1.32 -2.23 3.32
N PRO A 148 0.55 -1.95 2.26
CA PRO A 148 0.42 -0.69 1.53
C PRO A 148 -0.66 0.22 2.09
N PHE A 149 -0.48 1.52 1.94
CA PHE A 149 -1.49 2.53 2.25
C PHE A 149 -1.72 3.47 1.07
N GLY A 150 -2.88 4.14 1.05
CA GLY A 150 -3.23 5.18 0.10
C GLY A 150 -4.05 4.70 -1.08
N PHE A 151 -4.76 5.67 -1.68
CA PHE A 151 -5.68 5.45 -2.80
C PHE A 151 -5.23 6.16 -4.08
N PHE A 152 -4.03 6.71 -4.09
CA PHE A 152 -3.46 7.35 -5.27
C PHE A 152 -2.78 6.31 -6.15
N TYR A 153 -3.58 5.60 -6.93
CA TYR A 153 -3.12 4.62 -7.93
C TYR A 153 -4.07 4.60 -9.12
N TRP A 154 -3.58 4.17 -10.26
CA TRP A 154 -4.40 3.99 -11.46
C TRP A 154 -5.27 2.74 -11.35
N GLU A 155 -6.58 2.93 -11.60
CA GLU A 155 -7.58 1.85 -11.56
C GLU A 155 -8.21 1.69 -12.95
N PRO A 156 -8.09 0.50 -13.59
CA PRO A 156 -8.55 0.28 -14.97
C PRO A 156 -10.02 0.58 -15.23
N LEU A 157 -10.88 0.40 -14.20
CA LEU A 157 -12.32 0.60 -14.33
C LEU A 157 -12.77 2.03 -14.04
N ARG A 158 -11.90 2.84 -13.43
CA ARG A 158 -12.20 4.22 -13.02
C ARG A 158 -11.48 5.24 -13.87
N ASP A 159 -10.23 4.97 -14.23
CA ASP A 159 -9.32 6.00 -14.70
C ASP A 159 -9.07 5.91 -16.21
N SER A 160 -8.74 7.05 -16.83
CA SER A 160 -8.32 7.10 -18.23
C SER A 160 -6.98 6.38 -18.43
N LYS A 161 -6.80 5.86 -19.64
CA LYS A 161 -5.49 5.33 -20.06
C LYS A 161 -4.49 6.42 -20.43
N ASP A 162 -4.95 7.63 -20.69
CA ASP A 162 -4.11 8.80 -20.90
C ASP A 162 -4.02 9.59 -19.59
N ILE A 163 -2.84 9.53 -18.97
CA ILE A 163 -2.56 10.16 -17.68
C ILE A 163 -1.63 11.36 -17.93
N VAL A 164 -2.02 12.52 -17.43
CA VAL A 164 -1.14 13.70 -17.36
C VAL A 164 -0.80 13.95 -15.90
N ALA A 165 0.47 13.79 -15.56
CA ALA A 165 1.00 13.96 -14.22
C ALA A 165 1.68 15.33 -14.09
N LEU A 166 1.26 16.10 -13.09
CA LEU A 166 1.91 17.34 -12.69
C LEU A 166 2.71 17.06 -11.42
N ALA A 167 4.03 17.06 -11.52
CA ALA A 167 4.89 16.69 -10.41
C ALA A 167 5.89 17.79 -10.06
N GLY A 168 6.04 18.08 -8.76
CA GLY A 168 7.02 19.00 -8.22
C GLY A 168 7.90 18.33 -7.18
N GLY A 169 9.23 18.49 -7.29
CA GLY A 169 10.17 17.95 -6.32
C GLY A 169 9.99 16.45 -6.06
N SER A 170 9.86 16.04 -4.79
CA SER A 170 9.64 14.63 -4.41
C SER A 170 8.28 14.07 -4.83
N GLY A 171 7.34 14.91 -5.27
CA GLY A 171 6.04 14.48 -5.79
C GLY A 171 6.12 13.66 -7.10
N ILE A 172 7.30 13.52 -7.69
CA ILE A 172 7.56 12.64 -8.83
C ILE A 172 7.49 11.15 -8.48
N THR A 173 7.65 10.78 -7.21
CA THR A 173 7.83 9.40 -6.74
C THR A 173 6.72 8.44 -7.20
N PRO A 174 5.41 8.75 -7.04
CA PRO A 174 4.35 7.87 -7.50
C PRO A 174 4.37 7.66 -9.01
N PHE A 175 4.67 8.69 -9.76
CA PHE A 175 4.74 8.63 -11.22
C PHE A 175 5.98 7.89 -11.73
N HIS A 176 7.08 7.93 -10.97
CA HIS A 176 8.26 7.11 -11.25
C HIS A 176 7.93 5.62 -11.13
N SER A 177 7.22 5.22 -10.07
CA SER A 177 6.73 3.86 -9.91
C SER A 177 5.79 3.44 -11.04
N MET A 178 4.82 4.31 -11.42
CA MET A 178 3.91 4.06 -12.57
C MET A 178 4.66 3.94 -13.89
N ALA A 179 5.65 4.81 -14.14
CA ALA A 179 6.45 4.77 -15.37
C ALA A 179 7.21 3.44 -15.51
N LYS A 180 7.77 2.92 -14.41
CA LYS A 180 8.42 1.61 -14.39
C LYS A 180 7.42 0.48 -14.70
N GLU A 181 6.22 0.49 -14.12
CA GLU A 181 5.16 -0.49 -14.39
C GLU A 181 4.71 -0.46 -15.86
N ILE A 182 4.57 0.73 -16.45
CA ILE A 182 4.25 0.89 -17.88
C ILE A 182 5.38 0.34 -18.75
N ALA A 183 6.62 0.73 -18.47
CA ALA A 183 7.80 0.30 -19.23
C ALA A 183 7.98 -1.23 -19.17
N TYR A 184 7.63 -1.85 -18.04
CA TYR A 184 7.66 -3.29 -17.85
C TYR A 184 6.45 -4.03 -18.46
N GLY A 185 5.50 -3.29 -19.05
CA GLY A 185 4.33 -3.84 -19.73
C GLY A 185 3.22 -4.34 -18.79
N LYS A 186 3.23 -3.92 -17.53
CA LYS A 186 2.20 -4.31 -16.54
C LYS A 186 0.96 -3.42 -16.60
N MET A 187 1.11 -2.15 -16.92
CA MET A 187 0.00 -1.21 -17.18
C MET A 187 -0.25 -1.11 -18.69
N LYS A 188 -0.94 -2.12 -19.25
CA LYS A 188 -1.13 -2.24 -20.71
C LYS A 188 -2.00 -1.13 -21.28
N GLY A 189 -1.48 -0.46 -22.32
CA GLY A 189 -2.20 0.59 -23.06
C GLY A 189 -2.31 1.90 -22.31
N VAL A 190 -1.67 2.05 -21.17
CA VAL A 190 -1.62 3.32 -20.42
C VAL A 190 -0.48 4.18 -20.95
N LYS A 191 -0.78 5.46 -21.20
CA LYS A 191 0.15 6.50 -21.61
C LYS A 191 0.30 7.49 -20.45
N LEU A 192 1.52 7.70 -20.00
CA LEU A 192 1.85 8.64 -18.92
C LEU A 192 2.68 9.80 -19.48
N THR A 193 2.14 11.01 -19.37
CA THR A 193 2.86 12.26 -19.69
C THR A 193 3.17 12.97 -18.38
N ILE A 194 4.45 13.19 -18.08
CA ILE A 194 4.88 13.83 -16.83
C ILE A 194 5.36 15.25 -17.13
N LEU A 195 4.71 16.24 -16.52
CA LEU A 195 5.18 17.62 -16.46
C LEU A 195 5.87 17.81 -15.11
N TYR A 196 7.19 17.88 -15.13
CA TYR A 196 8.02 17.96 -13.93
C TYR A 196 8.66 19.34 -13.80
N GLY A 197 8.43 19.96 -12.64
CA GLY A 197 9.08 21.20 -12.25
C GLY A 197 9.94 20.99 -10.99
N PRO A 198 11.16 21.56 -10.94
CA PRO A 198 11.89 21.60 -9.68
C PRO A 198 11.09 22.40 -8.67
N CYS A 199 10.96 21.87 -7.43
CA CYS A 199 10.38 22.66 -6.35
C CYS A 199 11.42 23.70 -5.91
N PHE A 200 11.31 24.91 -6.39
CA PHE A 200 12.01 26.04 -5.82
C PHE A 200 11.25 26.46 -4.55
N CYS A 201 11.59 25.85 -3.42
CA CYS A 201 11.24 26.43 -2.13
C CYS A 201 12.25 27.58 -1.93
N ALA A 202 11.77 28.80 -2.09
CA ALA A 202 12.49 30.01 -1.67
C ALA A 202 12.59 30.02 -0.14
#